data_38a31bc32129e3bfc1e20e77f330fe1b
#
_entry.id   38a31bc32129e3bfc1e20e77f330fe1b
#
_cell.length_a   1.000
_cell.length_b   1.000
_cell.length_c   1.000
_cell.angle_alpha   90.00
_cell.angle_beta   90.00
_cell.angle_gamma   90.00
#
_symmetry.space_group_name_H-M   'P 1'
#
loop_
_entity.id
_entity.type
_entity.pdbx_description
1 polymer ?
#
loop_
_entity_poly.entity_id
_entity_poly.type
_entity_poly.pdbx_seq_one_letter_code
_entity_poly.pdbx_strand_id
1 'polypeptide(L)'
;EMRHVETVLALVGAGAGAATLPNGIDARMEFGALAFRTPSARERLVAAWLGVPASIPLANQAMLTSELVRVPSGTNPVALALNDRGAADGSVAYIDAAALGYAVHDPSHLRGADAKIPADVRSARLWVDAPAPGDIMCPLGMSGRTKKLSDILNEAHVPVADRPSVPVVRTAPGGAVVWVAGIRLDDRFKCTPASRLLIKLAVHPLNRVPEDAAMG
;
A
#
# COMPACT_ATOMS: atom_id res chain seq x y z
N GLU A 1 15.82 -10.94 -37.42
CA GLU A 1 16.48 -10.41 -36.21
C GLU A 1 16.69 -8.89 -36.28
N MET A 2 17.17 -8.30 -37.38
CA MET A 2 17.40 -6.85 -37.51
C MET A 2 16.13 -6.00 -37.29
N ARG A 3 14.97 -6.44 -37.78
CA ARG A 3 13.68 -5.72 -37.62
C ARG A 3 13.31 -5.41 -36.16
N HIS A 4 13.63 -6.30 -35.22
CA HIS A 4 13.29 -6.11 -33.81
C HIS A 4 14.21 -5.09 -33.14
N VAL A 5 15.48 -5.07 -33.54
CA VAL A 5 16.45 -4.06 -33.08
C VAL A 5 16.03 -2.68 -33.58
N GLU A 6 15.65 -2.54 -34.86
CA GLU A 6 15.14 -1.29 -35.42
C GLU A 6 13.89 -0.80 -34.70
N THR A 7 12.97 -1.72 -34.40
CA THR A 7 11.74 -1.38 -33.64
C THR A 7 12.07 -0.83 -32.25
N VAL A 8 13.02 -1.47 -31.53
CA VAL A 8 13.44 -1.01 -30.21
C VAL A 8 14.17 0.32 -30.29
N LEU A 9 15.05 0.50 -31.27
CA LEU A 9 15.74 1.78 -31.49
C LEU A 9 14.78 2.92 -31.83
N ALA A 10 13.74 2.63 -32.61
CA ALA A 10 12.69 3.61 -32.92
C ALA A 10 11.90 4.02 -31.66
N LEU A 11 11.63 3.10 -30.72
CA LEU A 11 11.01 3.45 -29.43
C LEU A 11 11.92 4.37 -28.60
N VAL A 12 13.21 4.08 -28.55
CA VAL A 12 14.18 4.91 -27.83
C VAL A 12 14.29 6.30 -28.47
N GLY A 13 14.35 6.37 -29.80
CA GLY A 13 14.41 7.65 -30.52
C GLY A 13 13.15 8.50 -30.36
N ALA A 14 11.98 7.86 -30.27
CA ALA A 14 10.70 8.55 -30.05
C ALA A 14 10.49 8.96 -28.58
N GLY A 15 11.22 8.39 -27.65
CA GLY A 15 11.04 8.62 -26.19
C GLY A 15 9.70 8.14 -25.63
N ALA A 16 8.88 7.48 -26.43
CA ALA A 16 7.55 6.98 -26.05
C ALA A 16 7.13 5.82 -26.95
N GLY A 17 6.15 5.03 -26.47
CA GLY A 17 5.54 3.94 -27.24
C GLY A 17 5.82 2.56 -26.69
N ALA A 18 5.27 1.54 -27.36
CA ALA A 18 5.45 0.14 -27.02
C ALA A 18 5.46 -0.70 -28.29
N ALA A 19 6.16 -1.84 -28.24
CA ALA A 19 6.17 -2.85 -29.29
C ALA A 19 6.26 -4.24 -28.69
N THR A 20 5.57 -5.20 -29.31
CA THR A 20 5.68 -6.60 -28.94
C THR A 20 6.77 -7.26 -29.79
N LEU A 21 7.77 -7.83 -29.13
CA LEU A 21 8.88 -8.58 -29.72
C LEU A 21 8.55 -10.07 -29.78
N PRO A 22 9.37 -10.90 -30.43
CA PRO A 22 9.22 -12.35 -30.42
C PRO A 22 9.14 -12.92 -29.01
N ASN A 23 8.51 -14.08 -28.89
CA ASN A 23 8.21 -14.74 -27.61
C ASN A 23 7.30 -13.92 -26.68
N GLY A 24 6.59 -12.94 -27.25
CA GLY A 24 5.63 -12.11 -26.49
C GLY A 24 6.29 -11.08 -25.57
N ILE A 25 7.58 -10.80 -25.73
CA ILE A 25 8.26 -9.78 -24.92
C ILE A 25 7.72 -8.41 -25.32
N ASP A 26 7.21 -7.66 -24.35
CA ASP A 26 6.84 -6.26 -24.50
C ASP A 26 8.05 -5.35 -24.27
N ALA A 27 8.42 -4.57 -25.29
CA ALA A 27 9.37 -3.46 -25.17
C ALA A 27 8.59 -2.14 -25.07
N ARG A 28 8.84 -1.35 -24.04
CA ARG A 28 8.09 -0.09 -23.81
C ARG A 28 8.98 0.98 -23.23
N MET A 29 8.77 2.22 -23.69
CA MET A 29 9.35 3.39 -23.01
C MET A 29 8.50 3.75 -21.80
N GLU A 30 9.09 3.71 -20.61
CA GLU A 30 8.45 4.03 -19.33
C GLU A 30 9.38 4.94 -18.53
N PHE A 31 8.87 6.11 -18.15
CA PHE A 31 9.62 7.10 -17.33
C PHE A 31 11.02 7.42 -17.86
N GLY A 32 11.17 7.51 -19.18
CA GLY A 32 12.45 7.82 -19.84
C GLY A 32 13.41 6.62 -19.97
N ALA A 33 12.99 5.43 -19.57
CA ALA A 33 13.76 4.18 -19.71
C ALA A 33 13.07 3.18 -20.63
N LEU A 34 13.87 2.37 -21.33
CA LEU A 34 13.36 1.25 -22.10
C LEU A 34 13.20 0.02 -21.18
N ALA A 35 11.97 -0.42 -20.99
CA ALA A 35 11.64 -1.60 -20.22
C ALA A 35 11.32 -2.77 -21.13
N PHE A 36 11.85 -3.96 -20.82
CA PHE A 36 11.49 -5.23 -21.45
C PHE A 36 10.71 -6.08 -20.44
N ARG A 37 9.57 -6.59 -20.84
CA ARG A 37 8.72 -7.43 -20.00
C ARG A 37 8.41 -8.74 -20.72
N THR A 38 8.67 -9.85 -20.06
CA THR A 38 8.22 -11.15 -20.53
C THR A 38 6.71 -11.30 -20.34
N PRO A 39 6.03 -12.15 -21.15
CA PRO A 39 4.61 -12.47 -20.95
C PRO A 39 4.43 -13.40 -19.74
N SER A 40 4.84 -12.96 -18.58
CA SER A 40 4.47 -13.63 -17.34
C SER A 40 3.00 -13.33 -17.08
N ALA A 41 2.24 -14.33 -16.65
CA ALA A 41 0.88 -14.11 -16.18
C ALA A 41 0.94 -13.09 -15.04
N ARG A 42 0.62 -11.82 -15.34
CA ARG A 42 0.57 -10.77 -14.33
C ARG A 42 -0.52 -11.15 -13.35
N GLU A 43 -0.14 -11.54 -12.18
CA GLU A 43 -1.09 -11.78 -11.11
C GLU A 43 -1.82 -10.47 -10.82
N ARG A 44 -3.12 -10.47 -11.11
CA ARG A 44 -3.98 -9.36 -10.70
C ARG A 44 -4.30 -9.53 -9.23
N LEU A 45 -4.33 -8.42 -8.52
CA LEU A 45 -4.80 -8.43 -7.15
C LEU A 45 -6.25 -8.90 -7.12
N VAL A 46 -6.51 -9.93 -6.32
CA VAL A 46 -7.86 -10.39 -6.02
C VAL A 46 -8.39 -9.53 -4.88
N ALA A 47 -9.51 -8.86 -5.13
CA ALA A 47 -10.13 -8.01 -4.11
C ALA A 47 -10.63 -8.83 -2.92
N ALA A 48 -10.34 -8.37 -1.71
CA ALA A 48 -10.66 -9.09 -0.47
C ALA A 48 -10.88 -8.15 0.73
N TRP A 49 -11.60 -8.66 1.73
CA TRP A 49 -11.65 -8.03 3.04
C TRP A 49 -10.41 -8.41 3.86
N LEU A 50 -9.74 -7.42 4.39
CA LEU A 50 -8.71 -7.55 5.41
C LEU A 50 -9.33 -7.27 6.77
N GLY A 51 -9.49 -8.28 7.62
CA GLY A 51 -9.85 -8.10 9.03
C GLY A 51 -8.76 -7.35 9.80
N VAL A 52 -9.03 -6.90 11.00
CA VAL A 52 -8.04 -6.27 11.88
C VAL A 52 -8.16 -6.88 13.27
N PRO A 53 -7.18 -7.69 13.73
CA PRO A 53 -5.94 -8.12 13.03
C PRO A 53 -6.17 -9.26 12.04
N ALA A 54 -5.44 -9.28 10.93
CA ALA A 54 -5.43 -10.38 9.96
C ALA A 54 -4.25 -10.25 8.96
N SER A 55 -4.17 -11.23 8.06
CA SER A 55 -3.26 -11.20 6.91
C SER A 55 -3.95 -11.74 5.67
N ILE A 56 -3.63 -11.18 4.51
CA ILE A 56 -4.09 -11.65 3.21
C ILE A 56 -2.91 -11.74 2.23
N PRO A 57 -2.89 -12.76 1.35
CA PRO A 57 -1.90 -12.82 0.28
C PRO A 57 -2.17 -11.71 -0.75
N LEU A 58 -1.10 -11.16 -1.27
CA LEU A 58 -1.11 -10.22 -2.39
C LEU A 58 -0.53 -10.90 -3.63
N ALA A 59 -0.70 -10.27 -4.77
CA ALA A 59 0.05 -10.59 -5.98
C ALA A 59 1.56 -10.48 -5.72
N ASN A 60 2.36 -11.11 -6.60
CA ASN A 60 3.84 -11.06 -6.56
C ASN A 60 4.48 -11.61 -5.27
N GLN A 61 3.90 -12.66 -4.70
CA GLN A 61 4.45 -13.31 -3.50
C GLN A 61 4.67 -12.33 -2.33
N ALA A 62 3.72 -11.48 -2.09
CA ALA A 62 3.70 -10.58 -0.95
C ALA A 62 2.52 -10.88 -0.03
N MET A 63 2.59 -10.39 1.20
CA MET A 63 1.55 -10.49 2.21
C MET A 63 1.22 -9.10 2.74
N LEU A 64 -0.06 -8.79 2.85
CA LEU A 64 -0.53 -7.61 3.57
C LEU A 64 -1.04 -8.05 4.94
N THR A 65 -0.48 -7.45 5.98
CA THR A 65 -0.88 -7.71 7.38
C THR A 65 -1.53 -6.48 8.00
N SER A 66 -2.38 -6.71 8.97
CA SER A 66 -2.98 -5.68 9.81
C SER A 66 -2.86 -6.06 11.28
N GLU A 67 -2.53 -5.10 12.13
CA GLU A 67 -2.39 -5.27 13.57
C GLU A 67 -3.04 -4.11 14.31
N LEU A 68 -3.55 -4.36 15.51
CA LEU A 68 -3.98 -3.32 16.44
C LEU A 68 -2.82 -2.92 17.34
N VAL A 69 -2.48 -1.65 17.34
CA VAL A 69 -1.40 -1.08 18.15
C VAL A 69 -1.99 -0.09 19.14
N ARG A 70 -1.89 -0.39 20.44
CA ARG A 70 -2.23 0.56 21.50
C ARG A 70 -1.09 1.54 21.67
N VAL A 71 -1.43 2.80 21.77
CA VAL A 71 -0.44 3.84 22.09
C VAL A 71 -0.22 3.85 23.59
N PRO A 72 0.99 3.54 24.08
CA PRO A 72 1.30 3.59 25.52
C PRO A 72 1.09 5.00 26.09
N SER A 73 0.67 5.08 27.36
CA SER A 73 0.55 6.38 28.05
C SER A 73 1.87 7.14 28.03
N GLY A 74 1.83 8.42 27.69
CA GLY A 74 3.02 9.26 27.56
C GLY A 74 3.79 9.13 26.25
N THR A 75 3.39 8.21 25.36
CA THR A 75 4.01 8.06 24.04
C THR A 75 3.32 8.97 23.02
N ASN A 76 4.10 9.63 22.19
CA ASN A 76 3.57 10.37 21.04
C ASN A 76 3.26 9.37 19.90
N PRO A 77 1.99 9.22 19.48
CA PRO A 77 1.61 8.27 18.41
C PRO A 77 2.30 8.53 17.08
N VAL A 78 2.53 9.81 16.75
CA VAL A 78 3.20 10.20 15.51
C VAL A 78 4.66 9.77 15.54
N ALA A 79 5.36 9.96 16.68
CA ALA A 79 6.73 9.50 16.83
C ALA A 79 6.83 7.97 16.79
N LEU A 80 5.85 7.26 17.38
CA LEU A 80 5.78 5.80 17.30
C LEU A 80 5.68 5.34 15.84
N ALA A 81 4.82 5.96 15.06
CA ALA A 81 4.66 5.63 13.64
C ALA A 81 5.91 5.96 12.82
N LEU A 82 6.55 7.11 13.04
CA LEU A 82 7.75 7.54 12.32
C LEU A 82 9.01 6.76 12.66
N ASN A 83 9.07 6.17 13.85
CA ASN A 83 10.21 5.35 14.28
C ASN A 83 10.20 3.93 13.68
N ASP A 84 9.09 3.51 13.04
CA ASP A 84 9.04 2.26 12.31
C ASP A 84 9.80 2.42 10.97
N ARG A 85 10.80 1.55 10.75
CA ARG A 85 11.62 1.59 9.52
C ARG A 85 10.77 1.44 8.25
N GLY A 86 9.75 0.60 8.29
CA GLY A 86 8.85 0.41 7.17
C GLY A 86 7.94 1.62 6.87
N ALA A 87 7.79 2.56 7.80
CA ALA A 87 7.09 3.81 7.53
C ALA A 87 7.91 4.75 6.63
N ALA A 88 9.25 4.67 6.69
CA ALA A 88 10.13 5.49 5.87
C ALA A 88 10.15 5.07 4.40
N ASP A 89 10.08 3.77 4.11
CA ASP A 89 10.04 3.23 2.74
C ASP A 89 8.62 3.02 2.21
N GLY A 90 7.60 3.32 3.03
CA GLY A 90 6.19 3.19 2.69
C GLY A 90 5.63 1.78 2.81
N SER A 91 6.42 0.77 3.17
CA SER A 91 5.95 -0.62 3.35
C SER A 91 5.05 -0.79 4.58
N VAL A 92 5.07 0.19 5.50
CA VAL A 92 4.22 0.24 6.70
C VAL A 92 3.43 1.54 6.74
N ALA A 93 2.16 1.45 7.11
CA ALA A 93 1.31 2.59 7.40
C ALA A 93 0.64 2.44 8.77
N TYR A 94 0.55 3.52 9.52
CA TYR A 94 -0.18 3.60 10.77
C TYR A 94 -1.41 4.49 10.58
N ILE A 95 -2.58 3.93 10.87
CA ILE A 95 -3.89 4.55 10.68
C ILE A 95 -4.51 4.79 12.05
N ASP A 96 -5.09 5.97 12.25
CA ASP A 96 -5.89 6.23 13.44
C ASP A 96 -7.20 5.45 13.35
N ALA A 97 -7.47 4.55 14.27
CA ALA A 97 -8.70 3.77 14.31
C ALA A 97 -9.95 4.68 14.44
N ALA A 98 -9.83 5.81 15.16
CA ALA A 98 -10.91 6.77 15.28
C ALA A 98 -11.24 7.47 13.94
N ALA A 99 -10.25 7.71 13.10
CA ALA A 99 -10.46 8.28 11.76
C ALA A 99 -11.24 7.34 10.83
N LEU A 100 -11.25 6.04 11.11
CA LEU A 100 -12.08 5.05 10.41
C LEU A 100 -13.50 4.92 11.01
N GLY A 101 -13.84 5.73 12.01
CA GLY A 101 -15.13 5.69 12.69
C GLY A 101 -15.20 4.67 13.84
N TYR A 102 -14.10 3.99 14.18
CA TYR A 102 -14.06 3.13 15.35
C TYR A 102 -13.88 3.98 16.60
N ALA A 103 -14.97 4.14 17.33
CA ALA A 103 -15.00 5.01 18.51
C ALA A 103 -14.19 4.39 19.66
N VAL A 104 -13.07 4.99 19.96
CA VAL A 104 -12.37 4.78 21.24
C VAL A 104 -13.02 5.73 22.25
N HIS A 105 -14.20 5.34 22.78
CA HIS A 105 -15.01 6.23 23.61
C HIS A 105 -14.38 6.58 24.98
N ASP A 106 -13.45 5.77 25.47
CA ASP A 106 -12.81 6.05 26.78
C ASP A 106 -11.34 5.57 26.78
N PRO A 107 -10.40 6.52 26.91
CA PRO A 107 -8.99 6.16 27.10
C PRO A 107 -8.75 5.27 28.33
N SER A 108 -9.63 5.28 29.34
CA SER A 108 -9.51 4.45 30.52
C SER A 108 -9.67 2.96 30.22
N HIS A 109 -10.44 2.60 29.19
CA HIS A 109 -10.55 1.22 28.73
C HIS A 109 -9.29 0.69 28.04
N LEU A 110 -8.38 1.57 27.70
CA LEU A 110 -7.10 1.22 27.06
C LEU A 110 -5.91 1.25 28.04
N ARG A 111 -6.16 1.45 29.32
CA ARG A 111 -5.12 1.45 30.36
C ARG A 111 -4.88 0.04 30.89
N GLY A 112 -3.62 -0.38 30.86
CA GLY A 112 -3.17 -1.68 31.39
C GLY A 112 -3.10 -2.79 30.34
N ALA A 113 -2.32 -3.83 30.61
CA ALA A 113 -2.12 -4.97 29.73
C ALA A 113 -3.41 -5.74 29.42
N ASP A 114 -4.39 -5.70 30.36
CA ASP A 114 -5.67 -6.42 30.26
C ASP A 114 -6.82 -5.57 29.74
N ALA A 115 -6.60 -4.31 29.38
CA ALA A 115 -7.66 -3.47 28.84
C ALA A 115 -8.21 -4.05 27.54
N LYS A 116 -9.50 -4.39 27.54
CA LYS A 116 -10.17 -4.99 26.37
C LYS A 116 -10.25 -3.99 25.23
N ILE A 117 -9.85 -4.41 24.04
CA ILE A 117 -10.12 -3.65 22.81
C ILE A 117 -11.63 -3.64 22.60
N PRO A 118 -12.27 -2.49 22.30
CA PRO A 118 -13.70 -2.40 22.03
C PRO A 118 -14.12 -3.42 20.95
N ALA A 119 -15.33 -3.98 21.09
CA ALA A 119 -15.78 -5.05 20.20
C ALA A 119 -15.95 -4.57 18.75
N ASP A 120 -16.34 -3.30 18.54
CA ASP A 120 -16.45 -2.68 17.23
C ASP A 120 -15.10 -2.62 16.51
N VAL A 121 -14.02 -2.29 17.23
CA VAL A 121 -12.66 -2.28 16.65
C VAL A 121 -12.17 -3.69 16.33
N ARG A 122 -12.58 -4.71 17.12
CA ARG A 122 -12.25 -6.13 16.84
C ARG A 122 -12.93 -6.66 15.58
N SER A 123 -14.05 -6.08 15.19
CA SER A 123 -14.73 -6.37 13.94
C SER A 123 -14.31 -5.46 12.79
N ALA A 124 -13.31 -4.60 13.01
CA ALA A 124 -12.79 -3.71 12.01
C ALA A 124 -12.29 -4.49 10.80
N ARG A 125 -12.63 -4.00 9.63
CA ARG A 125 -12.17 -4.56 8.36
C ARG A 125 -11.97 -3.48 7.33
N LEU A 126 -11.01 -3.70 6.46
CA LEU A 126 -10.69 -2.82 5.36
C LEU A 126 -10.85 -3.58 4.05
N TRP A 127 -11.23 -2.88 3.01
CA TRP A 127 -11.30 -3.47 1.68
C TRP A 127 -9.98 -3.28 0.96
N VAL A 128 -9.51 -4.31 0.28
CA VAL A 128 -8.26 -4.27 -0.49
C VAL A 128 -8.58 -4.65 -1.92
N ASP A 129 -8.28 -3.76 -2.86
CA ASP A 129 -8.47 -3.98 -4.29
C ASP A 129 -7.37 -3.30 -5.12
N ALA A 130 -7.47 -3.38 -6.44
CA ALA A 130 -6.60 -2.66 -7.36
C ALA A 130 -7.08 -1.20 -7.55
N PRO A 131 -6.21 -0.29 -8.02
CA PRO A 131 -6.59 1.05 -8.43
C PRO A 131 -7.73 1.02 -9.47
N ALA A 132 -8.73 1.87 -9.28
CA ALA A 132 -9.86 2.02 -10.20
C ALA A 132 -9.81 3.39 -10.92
N PRO A 133 -10.37 3.47 -12.14
CA PRO A 133 -10.53 4.75 -12.82
C PRO A 133 -11.35 5.73 -11.97
N GLY A 134 -10.88 6.96 -11.85
CA GLY A 134 -11.55 8.00 -11.07
C GLY A 134 -11.18 8.05 -9.58
N ASP A 135 -10.39 7.11 -9.09
CA ASP A 135 -9.91 7.13 -7.71
C ASP A 135 -9.18 8.43 -7.37
N ILE A 136 -9.52 8.98 -6.23
CA ILE A 136 -8.90 10.16 -5.63
C ILE A 136 -8.54 9.88 -4.17
N MET A 137 -7.50 10.53 -3.66
CA MET A 137 -7.16 10.54 -2.24
C MET A 137 -6.58 11.90 -1.83
N CYS A 138 -6.42 12.13 -0.54
CA CYS A 138 -5.68 13.25 0.03
C CYS A 138 -4.29 12.78 0.45
N PRO A 139 -3.23 12.88 -0.37
CA PRO A 139 -1.93 12.33 0.00
C PRO A 139 -1.36 13.00 1.24
N LEU A 140 -0.81 12.22 2.15
CA LEU A 140 -0.15 12.72 3.35
C LEU A 140 0.90 13.79 3.00
N GLY A 141 0.84 14.95 3.67
CA GLY A 141 1.72 16.08 3.44
C GLY A 141 1.22 17.11 2.42
N MET A 142 0.03 16.92 1.83
CA MET A 142 -0.57 17.87 0.88
C MET A 142 -1.64 18.79 1.49
N SER A 143 -1.72 18.86 2.82
CA SER A 143 -2.62 19.79 3.54
C SER A 143 -4.08 19.68 3.10
N GLY A 144 -4.59 18.45 2.94
CA GLY A 144 -5.99 18.17 2.58
C GLY A 144 -6.35 18.33 1.10
N ARG A 145 -5.38 18.60 0.22
CA ARG A 145 -5.63 18.64 -1.22
C ARG A 145 -5.82 17.23 -1.77
N THR A 146 -6.82 17.08 -2.61
CA THR A 146 -7.06 15.82 -3.32
C THR A 146 -6.18 15.69 -4.54
N LYS A 147 -5.82 14.45 -4.87
CA LYS A 147 -5.07 14.09 -6.07
C LYS A 147 -5.63 12.80 -6.67
N LYS A 148 -5.60 12.70 -7.99
CA LYS A 148 -5.97 11.46 -8.67
C LYS A 148 -4.97 10.36 -8.34
N LEU A 149 -5.46 9.16 -8.11
CA LEU A 149 -4.60 8.00 -7.82
C LEU A 149 -3.66 7.69 -8.99
N SER A 150 -4.12 7.90 -10.23
CA SER A 150 -3.29 7.78 -11.43
C SER A 150 -2.05 8.67 -11.39
N ASP A 151 -2.17 9.89 -10.87
CA ASP A 151 -1.07 10.85 -10.80
C ASP A 151 -0.07 10.45 -9.70
N ILE A 152 -0.58 9.92 -8.58
CA ILE A 152 0.26 9.38 -7.49
C ILE A 152 1.07 8.18 -7.99
N LEU A 153 0.43 7.27 -8.76
CA LEU A 153 1.11 6.11 -9.35
C LEU A 153 2.14 6.53 -10.40
N ASN A 154 1.87 7.60 -11.17
CA ASN A 154 2.85 8.17 -12.10
C ASN A 154 4.07 8.73 -11.36
N GLU A 155 3.87 9.49 -10.29
CA GLU A 155 4.94 10.06 -9.47
C GLU A 155 5.77 8.97 -8.76
N ALA A 156 5.12 7.88 -8.36
CA ALA A 156 5.79 6.71 -7.80
C ALA A 156 6.43 5.81 -8.88
N HIS A 157 6.43 6.24 -10.16
CA HIS A 157 6.98 5.49 -11.30
C HIS A 157 6.41 4.07 -11.42
N VAL A 158 5.12 3.89 -11.07
CA VAL A 158 4.44 2.60 -11.24
C VAL A 158 3.97 2.47 -12.69
N PRO A 159 4.53 1.54 -13.45
CA PRO A 159 4.15 1.30 -14.84
C PRO A 159 2.66 0.96 -14.97
N VAL A 160 2.01 1.44 -16.02
CA VAL A 160 0.57 1.21 -16.24
C VAL A 160 0.22 -0.28 -16.18
N ALA A 161 1.10 -1.11 -16.70
CA ALA A 161 0.94 -2.55 -16.74
C ALA A 161 0.97 -3.23 -15.36
N ASP A 162 1.60 -2.62 -14.36
CA ASP A 162 1.73 -3.17 -13.01
C ASP A 162 0.68 -2.63 -12.03
N ARG A 163 -0.05 -1.59 -12.44
CA ARG A 163 -1.10 -0.97 -11.60
C ARG A 163 -2.19 -1.95 -11.15
N PRO A 164 -2.62 -2.95 -11.97
CA PRO A 164 -3.60 -3.94 -11.52
C PRO A 164 -3.15 -4.83 -10.37
N SER A 165 -1.86 -4.84 -10.03
CA SER A 165 -1.30 -5.57 -8.88
C SER A 165 -0.99 -4.69 -7.67
N VAL A 166 -1.14 -3.36 -7.76
CA VAL A 166 -0.90 -2.43 -6.65
C VAL A 166 -2.03 -2.55 -5.62
N PRO A 167 -1.75 -2.86 -4.36
CA PRO A 167 -2.80 -2.96 -3.35
C PRO A 167 -3.25 -1.56 -2.93
N VAL A 168 -4.55 -1.31 -3.04
CA VAL A 168 -5.23 -0.12 -2.53
C VAL A 168 -6.12 -0.53 -1.38
N VAL A 169 -5.82 -0.02 -0.19
CA VAL A 169 -6.62 -0.25 1.01
C VAL A 169 -7.68 0.84 1.11
N ARG A 170 -8.94 0.43 1.30
CA ARG A 170 -10.12 1.30 1.36
C ARG A 170 -10.94 1.06 2.62
N THR A 171 -11.80 2.00 2.93
CA THR A 171 -12.78 1.85 4.02
C THR A 171 -13.84 0.79 3.73
N ALA A 172 -14.21 0.60 2.46
CA ALA A 172 -15.20 -0.37 1.97
C ALA A 172 -15.02 -0.54 0.44
N PRO A 173 -15.69 -1.52 -0.22
CA PRO A 173 -15.77 -1.57 -1.67
C PRO A 173 -16.25 -0.24 -2.26
N GLY A 174 -15.44 0.38 -3.14
CA GLY A 174 -15.70 1.72 -3.68
C GLY A 174 -15.62 2.86 -2.66
N GLY A 175 -15.22 2.59 -1.43
CA GLY A 175 -15.04 3.58 -0.37
C GLY A 175 -13.77 4.42 -0.51
N ALA A 176 -13.55 5.29 0.47
CA ALA A 176 -12.39 6.17 0.49
C ALA A 176 -11.07 5.37 0.49
N VAL A 177 -10.11 5.81 -0.32
CA VAL A 177 -8.75 5.28 -0.28
C VAL A 177 -8.11 5.67 1.04
N VAL A 178 -7.61 4.68 1.76
CA VAL A 178 -6.91 4.84 3.04
C VAL A 178 -5.40 4.83 2.83
N TRP A 179 -4.92 3.86 2.08
CA TRP A 179 -3.49 3.68 1.81
C TRP A 179 -3.28 3.02 0.44
N VAL A 180 -2.38 3.57 -0.34
CA VAL A 180 -1.80 2.89 -1.50
C VAL A 180 -0.54 2.20 -0.99
N ALA A 181 -0.61 0.89 -0.86
CA ALA A 181 0.38 0.10 -0.14
C ALA A 181 1.78 0.23 -0.79
N GLY A 182 2.77 0.55 0.05
CA GLY A 182 4.13 0.82 -0.42
C GLY A 182 4.35 2.20 -1.05
N ILE A 183 3.31 3.04 -1.15
CA ILE A 183 3.42 4.31 -1.89
C ILE A 183 3.00 5.51 -1.03
N ARG A 184 1.72 5.56 -0.58
CA ARG A 184 1.21 6.77 0.07
C ARG A 184 0.01 6.52 0.97
N LEU A 185 0.04 7.07 2.19
CA LEU A 185 -1.08 7.14 3.11
C LEU A 185 -1.96 8.36 2.79
N ASP A 186 -3.26 8.23 3.00
CA ASP A 186 -4.19 9.36 2.93
C ASP A 186 -4.16 10.17 4.24
N ASP A 187 -4.08 11.49 4.12
CA ASP A 187 -3.93 12.43 5.23
C ASP A 187 -5.09 12.38 6.23
N ARG A 188 -6.28 11.99 5.78
CA ARG A 188 -7.49 11.89 6.63
C ARG A 188 -7.40 10.76 7.66
N PHE A 189 -6.57 9.76 7.42
CA PHE A 189 -6.46 8.57 8.28
C PHE A 189 -5.14 8.50 9.04
N LYS A 190 -4.30 9.53 8.97
CA LYS A 190 -2.99 9.60 9.64
C LYS A 190 -3.12 9.59 11.16
N CYS A 191 -2.07 9.13 11.81
CA CYS A 191 -1.91 9.31 13.25
C CYS A 191 -1.81 10.79 13.61
N THR A 192 -2.41 11.16 14.73
CA THR A 192 -2.34 12.49 15.35
C THR A 192 -1.84 12.36 16.80
N PRO A 193 -1.41 13.43 17.46
CA PRO A 193 -1.06 13.37 18.88
C PRO A 193 -2.22 12.91 19.80
N ALA A 194 -3.46 13.01 19.32
CA ALA A 194 -4.66 12.56 20.02
C ALA A 194 -4.98 11.08 19.82
N SER A 195 -4.35 10.41 18.86
CA SER A 195 -4.59 8.99 18.57
C SER A 195 -4.26 8.12 19.78
N ARG A 196 -5.09 7.11 20.04
CA ARG A 196 -4.94 6.19 21.19
C ARG A 196 -4.85 4.73 20.74
N LEU A 197 -5.49 4.39 19.66
CA LEU A 197 -5.50 3.08 19.05
C LEU A 197 -5.20 3.22 17.56
N LEU A 198 -4.21 2.51 17.10
CA LEU A 198 -3.76 2.54 15.71
C LEU A 198 -3.98 1.19 15.06
N ILE A 199 -4.22 1.21 13.76
CA ILE A 199 -4.13 0.04 12.90
C ILE A 199 -2.80 0.16 12.15
N LYS A 200 -1.90 -0.77 12.40
CA LYS A 200 -0.66 -0.93 11.63
C LYS A 200 -0.96 -1.82 10.44
N LEU A 201 -0.69 -1.34 9.25
CA LEU A 201 -0.70 -2.09 7.99
C LEU A 201 0.74 -2.28 7.53
N ALA A 202 1.09 -3.48 7.05
CA ALA A 202 2.42 -3.74 6.53
C ALA A 202 2.38 -4.68 5.32
N VAL A 203 3.19 -4.37 4.30
CA VAL A 203 3.44 -5.26 3.16
C VAL A 203 4.76 -5.96 3.36
N HIS A 204 4.73 -7.28 3.32
CA HIS A 204 5.91 -8.13 3.46
C HIS A 204 6.11 -8.97 2.19
N PRO A 205 7.29 -8.97 1.57
CA PRO A 205 7.61 -9.96 0.55
C PRO A 205 7.69 -11.35 1.20
N LEU A 206 7.07 -12.37 0.59
CA LEU A 206 7.09 -13.75 1.11
C LEU A 206 8.48 -14.40 1.03
N ASN A 207 9.40 -13.87 0.20
CA ASN A 207 10.72 -14.45 -0.04
C ASN A 207 11.85 -13.97 0.90
N ARG A 208 11.56 -13.21 1.95
CA ARG A 208 12.53 -12.99 3.03
C ARG A 208 12.30 -14.05 4.12
N VAL A 209 12.97 -15.18 3.99
CA VAL A 209 13.32 -16.01 5.15
C VAL A 209 14.14 -15.08 6.07
N PRO A 210 13.73 -14.84 7.32
CA PRO A 210 14.57 -14.07 8.23
C PRO A 210 15.91 -14.80 8.37
N GLU A 211 17.01 -14.10 8.14
CA GLU A 211 18.38 -14.62 8.27
C GLU A 211 18.72 -15.05 9.72
N ASP A 212 17.85 -14.79 10.68
CA ASP A 212 18.08 -15.12 12.10
C ASP A 212 17.73 -16.55 12.49
N ALA A 213 17.27 -17.41 11.55
CA ALA A 213 16.98 -18.81 11.85
C ALA A 213 18.13 -19.79 11.53
N ALA A 214 19.28 -19.29 11.10
CA ALA A 214 20.41 -20.14 10.67
C ALA A 214 21.60 -20.19 11.67
N MET A 215 21.40 -19.69 12.90
CA MET A 215 22.42 -19.87 13.97
C MET A 215 21.73 -20.36 15.25
N GLY A 216 21.47 -21.64 15.30
CA GLY A 216 21.07 -22.41 16.46
C GLY A 216 21.53 -23.85 16.32
#